data_f9b3f99170292b30a4ed0e124b7ca8a0
#
_entry.id   f9b3f99170292b30a4ed0e124b7ca8a0
#
_cell.length_a   1.000
_cell.length_b   1.000
_cell.length_c   1.000
_cell.angle_alpha   90.00
_cell.angle_beta   90.00
_cell.angle_gamma   90.00
#
_symmetry.space_group_name_H-M   'P 1'
#
loop_
_entity.id
_entity.type
_entity.pdbx_description
1 polymer ?
#
loop_
_entity_poly.entity_id
_entity_poly.type
_entity_poly.pdbx_seq_one_letter_code
_entity_poly.pdbx_strand_id
1 'polypeptide(L)'
;MIGRTNAVSKPGVELSLVVSVTSGAAVTATKGSKTVNGTAAGGSCVLSLPEAGTWSVKATLNGQTSDTKNVSVVDSYAVALTFFSATITVNVDSGASVTLKKGGTTIATKTSNGTAVFTVTETGAYTVTATKNGQTTSGSVNVVSGTTSYSLTLSFVSSTLNNNEWSVIKSVSDAGQGANYWSIGDRKAVTLNGTVGKLSLSNVTTYAFIIGFNHNASVEGANRIHFQLAKTALSGGTDVCFCDNQYGPDSGWSSPGAGYFVMNASNT
;
A
#
# COMPACT_ATOMS: atom_id res chain seq x y z
N MET A 1 -41.76 7.81 41.92
CA MET A 1 -41.95 6.41 41.52
C MET A 1 -42.47 6.42 40.10
N ILE A 2 -41.55 6.35 39.11
CA ILE A 2 -41.88 6.39 37.67
C ILE A 2 -42.05 4.93 37.24
N GLY A 3 -43.30 4.54 36.96
CA GLY A 3 -43.67 3.21 36.55
C GLY A 3 -42.98 2.83 35.24
N ARG A 4 -42.23 1.73 35.23
CA ARG A 4 -41.78 1.04 33.99
C ARG A 4 -43.05 0.51 33.32
N THR A 5 -43.47 1.12 32.23
CA THR A 5 -44.46 0.51 31.34
C THR A 5 -43.80 -0.72 30.68
N ASN A 6 -44.08 -1.91 31.18
CA ASN A 6 -43.87 -3.13 30.42
C ASN A 6 -44.75 -3.00 29.18
N ALA A 7 -44.11 -2.97 28.01
CA ALA A 7 -44.84 -3.06 26.76
C ALA A 7 -45.51 -4.46 26.72
N VAL A 8 -46.80 -4.49 26.98
CA VAL A 8 -47.61 -5.70 26.86
C VAL A 8 -47.79 -5.93 25.36
N SER A 9 -47.26 -7.00 24.85
CA SER A 9 -47.51 -7.41 23.47
C SER A 9 -49.01 -7.62 23.28
N LYS A 10 -49.55 -7.00 22.24
CA LYS A 10 -50.98 -7.16 21.86
C LYS A 10 -51.21 -8.66 21.55
N PRO A 11 -52.25 -9.29 22.17
CA PRO A 11 -52.55 -10.71 21.89
C PRO A 11 -52.80 -10.89 20.40
N GLY A 12 -52.08 -11.78 19.74
CA GLY A 12 -52.27 -12.15 18.34
C GLY A 12 -51.29 -11.53 17.33
N VAL A 13 -50.33 -10.70 17.76
CA VAL A 13 -49.26 -10.23 16.85
C VAL A 13 -48.06 -11.18 16.92
N GLU A 14 -47.78 -11.88 15.81
CA GLU A 14 -46.55 -12.64 15.68
C GLU A 14 -45.37 -11.65 15.60
N LEU A 15 -44.46 -11.75 16.55
CA LEU A 15 -43.21 -10.98 16.53
C LEU A 15 -42.30 -11.58 15.48
N SER A 16 -42.15 -10.91 14.37
CA SER A 16 -41.32 -11.37 13.26
C SER A 16 -40.11 -10.48 13.03
N LEU A 17 -38.96 -11.10 12.81
CA LEU A 17 -37.74 -10.43 12.40
C LEU A 17 -37.36 -10.92 11.00
N VAL A 18 -37.44 -10.02 10.03
CA VAL A 18 -36.99 -10.27 8.66
C VAL A 18 -35.53 -9.86 8.56
N VAL A 19 -34.66 -10.83 8.26
CA VAL A 19 -33.22 -10.64 8.11
C VAL A 19 -32.84 -10.77 6.65
N SER A 20 -32.46 -9.67 6.01
CA SER A 20 -31.89 -9.67 4.66
C SER A 20 -30.41 -10.01 4.75
N VAL A 21 -29.99 -11.10 4.13
CA VAL A 21 -28.62 -11.59 4.13
C VAL A 21 -28.42 -12.58 2.98
N THR A 22 -27.17 -12.84 2.60
CA THR A 22 -26.81 -13.79 1.54
C THR A 22 -27.53 -15.15 1.74
N SER A 23 -28.11 -15.67 0.65
CA SER A 23 -28.80 -16.98 0.65
C SER A 23 -27.86 -18.09 1.11
N GLY A 24 -28.39 -19.01 1.91
CA GLY A 24 -27.63 -20.09 2.56
C GLY A 24 -26.98 -19.73 3.89
N ALA A 25 -26.98 -18.44 4.28
CA ALA A 25 -26.46 -18.03 5.55
C ALA A 25 -27.32 -18.55 6.73
N ALA A 26 -26.70 -19.10 7.76
CA ALA A 26 -27.34 -19.44 9.02
C ALA A 26 -27.47 -18.17 9.87
N VAL A 27 -28.71 -17.76 10.17
CA VAL A 27 -29.03 -16.56 10.93
C VAL A 27 -29.31 -16.96 12.39
N THR A 28 -28.73 -16.21 13.32
CA THR A 28 -28.94 -16.40 14.75
C THR A 28 -29.33 -15.07 15.39
N ALA A 29 -30.46 -15.07 16.11
CA ALA A 29 -30.90 -13.96 16.93
C ALA A 29 -30.88 -14.38 18.42
N THR A 30 -30.26 -13.57 19.28
CA THR A 30 -30.09 -13.88 20.70
C THR A 30 -30.63 -12.73 21.58
N LYS A 31 -31.27 -13.08 22.72
CA LYS A 31 -31.70 -12.14 23.76
C LYS A 31 -31.58 -12.84 25.13
N GLY A 32 -30.57 -12.44 25.92
CA GLY A 32 -30.23 -13.16 27.15
C GLY A 32 -29.86 -14.64 26.85
N SER A 33 -30.56 -15.56 27.47
CA SER A 33 -30.40 -17.01 27.23
C SER A 33 -31.23 -17.55 26.06
N LYS A 34 -32.08 -16.73 25.44
CA LYS A 34 -32.95 -17.15 24.34
C LYS A 34 -32.21 -17.03 23.01
N THR A 35 -32.36 -18.06 22.17
CA THR A 35 -31.78 -18.10 20.82
C THR A 35 -32.82 -18.58 19.83
N VAL A 36 -32.92 -17.88 18.71
CA VAL A 36 -33.75 -18.24 17.55
C VAL A 36 -32.83 -18.35 16.34
N ASN A 37 -32.94 -19.47 15.62
CA ASN A 37 -32.13 -19.74 14.44
C ASN A 37 -32.99 -19.89 13.20
N GLY A 38 -32.40 -19.59 12.05
CA GLY A 38 -33.00 -19.79 10.73
C GLY A 38 -31.93 -19.84 9.66
N THR A 39 -32.34 -20.16 8.44
CA THR A 39 -31.44 -20.18 7.27
C THR A 39 -32.03 -19.25 6.21
N ALA A 40 -31.21 -18.41 5.62
CA ALA A 40 -31.66 -17.50 4.56
C ALA A 40 -31.92 -18.27 3.27
N ALA A 41 -33.07 -18.03 2.68
CA ALA A 41 -33.44 -18.52 1.36
C ALA A 41 -33.85 -17.34 0.48
N GLY A 42 -33.37 -17.28 -0.77
CA GLY A 42 -33.68 -16.17 -1.67
C GLY A 42 -33.23 -14.80 -1.18
N GLY A 43 -32.18 -14.74 -0.31
CA GLY A 43 -31.64 -13.48 0.22
C GLY A 43 -32.31 -12.99 1.51
N SER A 44 -33.20 -13.77 2.14
CA SER A 44 -33.83 -13.40 3.41
C SER A 44 -34.09 -14.61 4.32
N CYS A 45 -34.22 -14.32 5.62
CA CYS A 45 -34.66 -15.27 6.64
C CYS A 45 -35.70 -14.56 7.52
N VAL A 46 -36.84 -15.22 7.80
CA VAL A 46 -37.84 -14.72 8.74
C VAL A 46 -37.75 -15.54 10.02
N LEU A 47 -37.52 -14.86 11.15
CA LEU A 47 -37.46 -15.45 12.48
C LEU A 47 -38.71 -15.05 13.28
N SER A 48 -39.45 -16.05 13.80
CA SER A 48 -40.53 -15.82 14.77
C SER A 48 -39.93 -15.70 16.16
N LEU A 49 -40.05 -14.54 16.79
CA LEU A 49 -39.43 -14.25 18.08
C LEU A 49 -40.42 -14.53 19.23
N PRO A 50 -39.98 -15.18 20.31
CA PRO A 50 -40.87 -15.55 21.43
C PRO A 50 -41.29 -14.38 22.31
N GLU A 51 -40.59 -13.25 22.20
CA GLU A 51 -40.90 -12.05 23.02
C GLU A 51 -40.35 -10.77 22.39
N ALA A 52 -40.96 -9.63 22.72
CA ALA A 52 -40.47 -8.31 22.34
C ALA A 52 -39.19 -7.93 23.08
N GLY A 53 -38.45 -7.00 22.50
CA GLY A 53 -37.26 -6.39 23.10
C GLY A 53 -36.09 -6.33 22.16
N THR A 54 -34.87 -6.05 22.69
CA THR A 54 -33.66 -5.93 21.91
C THR A 54 -33.02 -7.30 21.71
N TRP A 55 -32.87 -7.68 20.45
CA TRP A 55 -32.22 -8.90 19.97
C TRP A 55 -30.91 -8.58 19.29
N SER A 56 -29.88 -9.36 19.58
CA SER A 56 -28.60 -9.33 18.87
C SER A 56 -28.66 -10.33 17.72
N VAL A 57 -28.46 -9.86 16.50
CA VAL A 57 -28.65 -10.64 15.26
C VAL A 57 -27.35 -10.71 14.49
N LYS A 58 -26.96 -11.91 14.10
CA LYS A 58 -25.80 -12.17 13.23
C LYS A 58 -26.10 -13.33 12.29
N ALA A 59 -25.27 -13.48 11.25
CA ALA A 59 -25.32 -14.62 10.35
C ALA A 59 -23.94 -15.22 10.15
N THR A 60 -23.90 -16.51 9.80
CA THR A 60 -22.69 -17.22 9.41
C THR A 60 -22.86 -17.90 8.07
N LEU A 61 -21.84 -17.82 7.21
CA LEU A 61 -21.81 -18.47 5.90
C LEU A 61 -20.39 -18.88 5.58
N ASN A 62 -20.16 -20.16 5.27
CA ASN A 62 -18.85 -20.70 4.91
C ASN A 62 -17.72 -20.33 5.92
N GLY A 63 -18.04 -20.36 7.21
CA GLY A 63 -17.11 -20.01 8.30
C GLY A 63 -16.93 -18.50 8.54
N GLN A 64 -17.48 -17.65 7.69
CA GLN A 64 -17.47 -16.21 7.89
C GLN A 64 -18.67 -15.78 8.74
N THR A 65 -18.47 -14.79 9.63
CA THR A 65 -19.55 -14.16 10.41
C THR A 65 -19.83 -12.77 9.87
N SER A 66 -21.12 -12.42 9.74
CA SER A 66 -21.58 -11.09 9.35
C SER A 66 -21.26 -10.04 10.41
N ASP A 67 -21.57 -8.77 10.12
CA ASP A 67 -21.76 -7.77 11.15
C ASP A 67 -22.85 -8.23 12.14
N THR A 68 -22.76 -7.75 13.39
CA THR A 68 -23.78 -7.99 14.42
C THR A 68 -24.64 -6.74 14.56
N LYS A 69 -25.96 -6.90 14.49
CA LYS A 69 -26.92 -5.80 14.71
C LYS A 69 -27.76 -6.04 15.96
N ASN A 70 -27.89 -5.01 16.77
CA ASN A 70 -28.84 -5.01 17.89
C ASN A 70 -30.13 -4.31 17.44
N VAL A 71 -31.22 -5.03 17.42
CA VAL A 71 -32.52 -4.55 16.92
C VAL A 71 -33.58 -4.64 18.01
N SER A 72 -34.37 -3.59 18.18
CA SER A 72 -35.49 -3.56 19.10
C SER A 72 -36.77 -3.97 18.37
N VAL A 73 -37.26 -5.17 18.65
CA VAL A 73 -38.44 -5.73 18.02
C VAL A 73 -39.62 -5.63 18.98
N VAL A 74 -40.64 -4.91 18.57
CA VAL A 74 -41.91 -4.74 19.35
C VAL A 74 -43.10 -5.34 18.61
N ASP A 75 -42.95 -5.55 17.30
CA ASP A 75 -43.94 -6.12 16.40
C ASP A 75 -43.19 -6.87 15.26
N SER A 76 -43.18 -6.31 14.07
CA SER A 76 -42.30 -6.79 12.98
C SER A 76 -41.14 -5.83 12.76
N TYR A 77 -39.96 -6.36 12.41
CA TYR A 77 -38.79 -5.57 12.16
C TYR A 77 -37.98 -6.17 11.00
N ALA A 78 -37.31 -5.32 10.22
CA ALA A 78 -36.42 -5.74 9.17
C ALA A 78 -34.99 -5.24 9.45
N VAL A 79 -34.00 -6.09 9.24
CA VAL A 79 -32.58 -5.79 9.38
C VAL A 79 -31.79 -6.40 8.24
N ALA A 80 -30.77 -5.70 7.76
CA ALA A 80 -29.81 -6.22 6.81
C ALA A 80 -28.50 -6.56 7.51
N LEU A 81 -27.94 -7.72 7.20
CA LEU A 81 -26.63 -8.15 7.66
C LEU A 81 -25.69 -8.27 6.46
N THR A 82 -24.45 -7.85 6.65
CA THR A 82 -23.44 -7.87 5.61
C THR A 82 -22.22 -8.68 6.05
N PHE A 83 -21.65 -9.45 5.12
CA PHE A 83 -20.36 -10.06 5.32
C PHE A 83 -19.26 -9.11 4.86
N PHE A 84 -18.20 -9.02 5.64
CA PHE A 84 -17.06 -8.21 5.27
C PHE A 84 -16.43 -8.75 3.97
N SER A 85 -16.13 -7.86 3.06
CA SER A 85 -15.38 -8.15 1.84
C SER A 85 -14.56 -6.92 1.46
N ALA A 86 -13.29 -7.15 1.11
CA ALA A 86 -12.43 -6.11 0.59
C ALA A 86 -11.61 -6.65 -0.59
N THR A 87 -11.19 -5.74 -1.46
CA THR A 87 -10.36 -6.03 -2.62
C THR A 87 -8.96 -5.49 -2.42
N ILE A 88 -7.93 -6.32 -2.64
CA ILE A 88 -6.52 -5.92 -2.68
C ILE A 88 -6.07 -6.00 -4.14
N THR A 89 -5.77 -4.84 -4.74
CA THR A 89 -5.20 -4.74 -6.08
C THR A 89 -3.69 -4.59 -5.98
N VAL A 90 -2.95 -5.52 -6.55
CA VAL A 90 -1.49 -5.52 -6.59
C VAL A 90 -1.04 -5.13 -7.99
N ASN A 91 -0.43 -3.95 -8.13
CA ASN A 91 0.19 -3.51 -9.37
C ASN A 91 1.61 -4.06 -9.41
N VAL A 92 1.92 -4.86 -10.41
CA VAL A 92 3.22 -5.52 -10.57
C VAL A 92 3.36 -5.98 -12.02
N ASP A 93 4.58 -6.13 -12.48
CA ASP A 93 4.89 -6.57 -13.85
C ASP A 93 4.05 -7.75 -14.31
N SER A 94 3.60 -7.70 -15.56
CA SER A 94 2.92 -8.80 -16.23
C SER A 94 3.77 -10.07 -16.24
N GLY A 95 3.13 -11.21 -16.01
CA GLY A 95 3.78 -12.52 -15.90
C GLY A 95 4.36 -12.85 -14.52
N ALA A 96 4.30 -11.93 -13.55
CA ALA A 96 4.69 -12.23 -12.19
C ALA A 96 3.69 -13.17 -11.50
N SER A 97 4.20 -14.15 -10.76
CA SER A 97 3.40 -14.98 -9.84
C SER A 97 3.22 -14.23 -8.53
N VAL A 98 1.99 -13.87 -8.19
CA VAL A 98 1.65 -13.06 -7.01
C VAL A 98 0.94 -13.94 -5.99
N THR A 99 1.50 -14.04 -4.79
CA THR A 99 0.95 -14.84 -3.68
C THR A 99 0.52 -13.94 -2.55
N LEU A 100 -0.73 -14.06 -2.12
CA LEU A 100 -1.30 -13.40 -0.95
C LEU A 100 -1.28 -14.35 0.24
N LYS A 101 -0.78 -13.87 1.39
CA LYS A 101 -0.73 -14.63 2.66
C LYS A 101 -1.34 -13.83 3.82
N LYS A 102 -1.89 -14.56 4.79
CA LYS A 102 -2.31 -14.02 6.09
C LYS A 102 -1.73 -14.89 7.20
N GLY A 103 -1.01 -14.30 8.15
CA GLY A 103 -0.37 -15.06 9.25
C GLY A 103 0.53 -16.21 8.76
N GLY A 104 1.23 -16.03 7.63
CA GLY A 104 2.07 -17.06 7.00
C GLY A 104 1.32 -18.06 6.11
N THR A 105 -0.01 -18.18 6.22
CA THR A 105 -0.83 -19.09 5.41
C THR A 105 -1.13 -18.46 4.05
N THR A 106 -0.93 -19.22 2.96
CA THR A 106 -1.29 -18.80 1.60
C THR A 106 -2.81 -18.80 1.43
N ILE A 107 -3.35 -17.63 1.08
CA ILE A 107 -4.77 -17.44 0.77
C ILE A 107 -5.03 -17.73 -0.71
N ALA A 108 -4.22 -17.17 -1.60
CA ALA A 108 -4.33 -17.37 -3.04
C ALA A 108 -3.03 -17.02 -3.75
N THR A 109 -2.87 -17.59 -4.95
CA THR A 109 -1.80 -17.22 -5.89
C THR A 109 -2.42 -16.90 -7.25
N LYS A 110 -1.97 -15.83 -7.90
CA LYS A 110 -2.43 -15.39 -9.22
C LYS A 110 -1.25 -14.98 -10.10
N THR A 111 -1.39 -15.13 -11.40
CA THR A 111 -0.46 -14.54 -12.37
C THR A 111 -0.94 -13.13 -12.72
N SER A 112 -0.03 -12.16 -12.65
CA SER A 112 -0.30 -10.77 -13.01
C SER A 112 -0.36 -10.57 -14.52
N ASN A 113 -1.28 -9.72 -14.98
CA ASN A 113 -1.28 -9.14 -16.33
C ASN A 113 -1.03 -7.61 -16.29
N GLY A 114 -0.17 -7.16 -15.36
CA GLY A 114 0.03 -5.78 -14.93
C GLY A 114 -0.60 -5.53 -13.57
N THR A 115 -1.66 -6.29 -13.23
CA THR A 115 -2.32 -6.30 -11.93
C THR A 115 -2.69 -7.71 -11.51
N ALA A 116 -2.74 -7.95 -10.19
CA ALA A 116 -3.35 -9.13 -9.58
C ALA A 116 -4.36 -8.68 -8.52
N VAL A 117 -5.62 -9.10 -8.63
CA VAL A 117 -6.70 -8.65 -7.74
C VAL A 117 -7.15 -9.80 -6.85
N PHE A 118 -7.14 -9.59 -5.54
CA PHE A 118 -7.56 -10.54 -4.53
C PHE A 118 -8.77 -10.03 -3.77
N THR A 119 -9.74 -10.89 -3.53
CA THR A 119 -10.85 -10.62 -2.62
C THR A 119 -10.56 -11.30 -1.29
N VAL A 120 -10.67 -10.56 -0.20
CA VAL A 120 -10.49 -11.04 1.17
C VAL A 120 -11.74 -10.79 2.00
N THR A 121 -12.01 -11.69 2.93
CA THR A 121 -13.23 -11.67 3.74
C THR A 121 -12.96 -11.46 5.23
N GLU A 122 -11.71 -11.15 5.57
CA GLU A 122 -11.27 -10.91 6.94
C GLU A 122 -10.38 -9.67 7.01
N THR A 123 -10.45 -8.97 8.13
CA THR A 123 -9.54 -7.88 8.47
C THR A 123 -8.19 -8.41 8.96
N GLY A 124 -7.16 -7.57 8.95
CA GLY A 124 -5.83 -7.86 9.49
C GLY A 124 -4.71 -7.62 8.47
N ALA A 125 -3.51 -8.00 8.86
CA ALA A 125 -2.32 -7.83 8.04
C ALA A 125 -2.18 -8.96 7.01
N TYR A 126 -2.03 -8.57 5.75
CA TYR A 126 -1.76 -9.45 4.62
C TYR A 126 -0.37 -9.15 4.07
N THR A 127 0.37 -10.20 3.73
CA THR A 127 1.64 -10.10 3.02
C THR A 127 1.43 -10.54 1.58
N VAL A 128 1.95 -9.75 0.65
CA VAL A 128 1.95 -10.04 -0.79
C VAL A 128 3.38 -10.28 -1.23
N THR A 129 3.61 -11.37 -1.92
CA THR A 129 4.91 -11.69 -2.52
C THR A 129 4.72 -11.89 -4.01
N ALA A 130 5.52 -11.22 -4.82
CA ALA A 130 5.55 -11.43 -6.27
C ALA A 130 6.90 -12.01 -6.68
N THR A 131 6.88 -12.98 -7.60
CA THR A 131 8.07 -13.64 -8.13
C THR A 131 8.04 -13.65 -9.65
N LYS A 132 9.12 -13.25 -10.30
CA LYS A 132 9.29 -13.26 -11.75
C LYS A 132 10.76 -13.45 -12.10
N ASN A 133 11.07 -14.37 -13.02
CA ASN A 133 12.44 -14.64 -13.50
C ASN A 133 13.46 -14.86 -12.35
N GLY A 134 13.06 -15.57 -11.30
CA GLY A 134 13.90 -15.83 -10.14
C GLY A 134 14.03 -14.68 -9.14
N GLN A 135 13.56 -13.50 -9.47
CA GLN A 135 13.51 -12.36 -8.54
C GLN A 135 12.22 -12.39 -7.71
N THR A 136 12.31 -11.91 -6.48
CA THR A 136 11.16 -11.82 -5.56
C THR A 136 11.09 -10.43 -4.95
N THR A 137 9.88 -9.88 -4.89
CA THR A 137 9.58 -8.63 -4.20
C THR A 137 8.37 -8.85 -3.30
N SER A 138 8.24 -8.08 -2.22
CA SER A 138 7.13 -8.24 -1.27
C SER A 138 6.69 -6.91 -0.68
N GLY A 139 5.46 -6.91 -0.18
CA GLY A 139 4.88 -5.79 0.54
C GLY A 139 3.76 -6.27 1.45
N SER A 140 3.16 -5.37 2.20
CA SER A 140 2.07 -5.69 3.12
C SER A 140 0.91 -4.71 2.98
N VAL A 141 -0.29 -5.20 3.28
CA VAL A 141 -1.53 -4.42 3.34
C VAL A 141 -2.22 -4.75 4.65
N ASN A 142 -2.58 -3.73 5.43
CA ASN A 142 -3.41 -3.91 6.61
C ASN A 142 -4.88 -3.61 6.26
N VAL A 143 -5.70 -4.65 6.24
CA VAL A 143 -7.12 -4.58 5.91
C VAL A 143 -7.90 -4.28 7.18
N VAL A 144 -8.67 -3.19 7.18
CA VAL A 144 -9.46 -2.74 8.33
C VAL A 144 -10.95 -2.68 8.00
N SER A 145 -11.80 -2.76 9.01
CA SER A 145 -13.25 -2.62 8.85
C SER A 145 -13.60 -1.24 8.28
N GLY A 146 -14.60 -1.19 7.41
CA GLY A 146 -15.06 0.04 6.79
C GLY A 146 -14.32 0.45 5.50
N THR A 147 -13.19 -0.19 5.20
CA THR A 147 -12.45 0.01 3.94
C THR A 147 -12.56 -1.24 3.07
N THR A 148 -13.01 -1.07 1.83
CA THR A 148 -13.29 -2.19 0.91
C THR A 148 -12.32 -2.28 -0.27
N SER A 149 -11.38 -1.35 -0.41
CA SER A 149 -10.42 -1.32 -1.52
C SER A 149 -9.04 -0.90 -1.07
N TYR A 150 -8.04 -1.65 -1.48
CA TYR A 150 -6.62 -1.44 -1.19
C TYR A 150 -5.81 -1.57 -2.47
N SER A 151 -4.74 -0.79 -2.57
CA SER A 151 -3.78 -0.87 -3.67
C SER A 151 -2.37 -1.00 -3.12
N LEU A 152 -1.58 -1.87 -3.73
CA LEU A 152 -0.17 -2.10 -3.44
C LEU A 152 0.59 -2.16 -4.76
N THR A 153 1.71 -1.45 -4.85
CA THR A 153 2.63 -1.55 -6.00
C THR A 153 3.88 -2.29 -5.58
N LEU A 154 4.25 -3.31 -6.35
CA LEU A 154 5.47 -4.09 -6.19
C LEU A 154 6.32 -3.95 -7.46
N SER A 155 7.62 -3.67 -7.28
CA SER A 155 8.56 -3.52 -8.39
C SER A 155 9.73 -4.48 -8.21
N PHE A 156 10.19 -5.07 -9.32
CA PHE A 156 11.41 -5.86 -9.35
C PHE A 156 12.60 -4.97 -9.63
N VAL A 157 13.76 -5.32 -9.08
CA VAL A 157 15.00 -4.60 -9.33
C VAL A 157 15.55 -5.00 -10.71
N SER A 158 15.69 -4.02 -11.61
CA SER A 158 16.35 -4.24 -12.89
C SER A 158 17.88 -4.19 -12.74
N SER A 159 18.59 -5.07 -13.43
CA SER A 159 20.06 -4.99 -13.54
C SER A 159 20.53 -3.78 -14.34
N THR A 160 19.68 -3.16 -15.15
CA THR A 160 19.96 -1.88 -15.79
C THR A 160 19.51 -0.76 -14.85
N LEU A 161 20.44 0.01 -14.31
CA LEU A 161 20.16 1.05 -13.32
C LEU A 161 19.07 2.03 -13.79
N ASN A 162 19.13 2.45 -15.07
CA ASN A 162 18.19 3.41 -15.65
C ASN A 162 16.71 2.94 -15.64
N ASN A 163 16.48 1.65 -15.60
CA ASN A 163 15.13 1.07 -15.64
C ASN A 163 14.46 1.00 -14.26
N ASN A 164 15.14 1.45 -13.21
CA ASN A 164 14.60 1.45 -11.84
C ASN A 164 14.12 2.84 -11.47
N GLU A 165 13.01 2.91 -10.74
CA GLU A 165 12.60 4.14 -10.07
C GLU A 165 13.58 4.51 -8.95
N TRP A 166 13.73 5.80 -8.63
CA TRP A 166 14.60 6.24 -7.55
C TRP A 166 14.24 5.64 -6.19
N SER A 167 12.96 5.35 -5.96
CA SER A 167 12.48 4.66 -4.75
C SER A 167 13.02 3.24 -4.64
N VAL A 168 13.11 2.52 -5.77
CA VAL A 168 13.71 1.17 -5.83
C VAL A 168 15.20 1.25 -5.57
N ILE A 169 15.90 2.19 -6.22
CA ILE A 169 17.34 2.42 -6.01
C ILE A 169 17.62 2.75 -4.53
N LYS A 170 16.80 3.62 -3.93
CA LYS A 170 16.90 3.94 -2.50
C LYS A 170 16.72 2.69 -1.63
N SER A 171 15.71 1.88 -1.87
CA SER A 171 15.45 0.67 -1.08
C SER A 171 16.60 -0.34 -1.18
N VAL A 172 17.16 -0.51 -2.38
CA VAL A 172 18.34 -1.36 -2.61
C VAL A 172 19.58 -0.80 -1.89
N SER A 173 19.76 0.53 -1.93
CA SER A 173 20.83 1.22 -1.20
C SER A 173 20.70 1.01 0.30
N ASP A 174 19.52 1.30 0.88
CA ASP A 174 19.27 1.18 2.32
C ASP A 174 19.49 -0.27 2.82
N ALA A 175 19.21 -1.27 1.97
CA ALA A 175 19.48 -2.67 2.25
C ALA A 175 20.95 -3.08 2.08
N GLY A 176 21.84 -2.19 1.63
CA GLY A 176 23.24 -2.49 1.37
C GLY A 176 23.49 -3.39 0.17
N GLN A 177 22.51 -3.49 -0.74
CA GLN A 177 22.52 -4.45 -1.85
C GLN A 177 22.93 -3.82 -3.19
N GLY A 178 23.34 -2.55 -3.21
CA GLY A 178 23.63 -1.83 -4.46
C GLY A 178 24.61 -2.55 -5.38
N ALA A 179 25.73 -3.02 -4.84
CA ALA A 179 26.76 -3.74 -5.60
C ALA A 179 26.33 -5.12 -6.11
N ASN A 180 25.21 -5.67 -5.63
CA ASN A 180 24.65 -6.93 -6.12
C ASN A 180 23.88 -6.77 -7.43
N TYR A 181 23.41 -5.55 -7.71
CA TYR A 181 22.59 -5.25 -8.88
C TYR A 181 23.31 -4.38 -9.91
N TRP A 182 24.17 -3.46 -9.46
CA TRP A 182 24.78 -2.43 -10.30
C TRP A 182 26.29 -2.31 -10.05
N SER A 183 26.97 -1.73 -11.03
CA SER A 183 28.43 -1.53 -11.02
C SER A 183 28.79 -0.04 -11.03
N ILE A 184 30.00 0.29 -10.62
CA ILE A 184 30.58 1.62 -10.82
C ILE A 184 30.57 1.93 -12.32
N GLY A 185 30.09 3.13 -12.68
CA GLY A 185 29.90 3.55 -14.06
C GLY A 185 28.50 3.33 -14.62
N ASP A 186 27.64 2.51 -13.97
CA ASP A 186 26.22 2.44 -14.32
C ASP A 186 25.56 3.79 -14.11
N ARG A 187 24.61 4.14 -14.98
CA ARG A 187 24.01 5.46 -15.00
C ARG A 187 22.50 5.44 -15.05
N LYS A 188 21.91 6.49 -14.51
CA LYS A 188 20.48 6.79 -14.61
C LYS A 188 20.28 8.19 -15.17
N ALA A 189 19.40 8.30 -16.17
CA ALA A 189 19.01 9.60 -16.72
C ALA A 189 18.29 10.45 -15.67
N VAL A 190 18.62 11.72 -15.63
CA VAL A 190 18.01 12.76 -14.79
C VAL A 190 17.60 13.91 -15.68
N THR A 191 16.35 14.33 -15.60
CA THR A 191 15.83 15.50 -16.32
C THR A 191 15.81 16.68 -15.37
N LEU A 192 16.49 17.74 -15.75
CA LEU A 192 16.57 18.98 -14.99
C LEU A 192 15.65 20.04 -15.60
N ASN A 193 14.86 20.66 -14.74
CA ASN A 193 13.97 21.77 -15.08
C ASN A 193 14.08 22.84 -13.99
N GLY A 194 13.97 24.10 -14.39
CA GLY A 194 13.99 25.22 -13.45
C GLY A 194 14.96 26.30 -13.84
N THR A 195 15.14 27.27 -12.95
CA THR A 195 16.05 28.41 -13.19
C THR A 195 17.08 28.45 -12.05
N VAL A 196 18.34 28.56 -12.43
CA VAL A 196 19.47 28.78 -11.51
C VAL A 196 20.08 30.12 -11.90
N GLY A 197 19.78 31.17 -11.14
CA GLY A 197 20.17 32.52 -11.49
C GLY A 197 19.65 32.95 -12.86
N LYS A 198 20.53 33.15 -13.83
CA LYS A 198 20.18 33.50 -15.21
C LYS A 198 20.03 32.30 -16.15
N LEU A 199 20.39 31.11 -15.68
CA LEU A 199 20.31 29.86 -16.46
C LEU A 199 18.91 29.28 -16.35
N SER A 200 18.20 29.17 -17.46
CA SER A 200 16.92 28.47 -17.54
C SER A 200 17.14 27.07 -18.11
N LEU A 201 16.72 26.05 -17.34
CA LEU A 201 16.79 24.64 -17.70
C LEU A 201 15.40 24.19 -18.12
N SER A 202 15.27 23.60 -19.30
CA SER A 202 14.02 23.05 -19.80
C SER A 202 14.29 21.67 -20.41
N ASN A 203 13.89 20.63 -19.70
CA ASN A 203 14.08 19.23 -20.10
C ASN A 203 15.54 18.89 -20.44
N VAL A 204 16.49 19.45 -19.69
CA VAL A 204 17.91 19.14 -19.86
C VAL A 204 18.19 17.77 -19.30
N THR A 205 18.63 16.84 -20.14
CA THR A 205 18.99 15.49 -19.72
C THR A 205 20.46 15.43 -19.34
N THR A 206 20.73 15.01 -18.12
CA THR A 206 22.06 14.59 -17.62
C THR A 206 21.95 13.18 -17.05
N TYR A 207 23.06 12.65 -16.56
CA TYR A 207 23.08 11.29 -15.99
C TYR A 207 23.72 11.30 -14.61
N ALA A 208 23.12 10.54 -13.69
CA ALA A 208 23.72 10.21 -12.42
C ALA A 208 24.48 8.87 -12.58
N PHE A 209 25.79 8.91 -12.49
CA PHE A 209 26.68 7.74 -12.58
C PHE A 209 27.02 7.23 -11.20
N ILE A 210 26.99 5.93 -10.99
CA ILE A 210 27.53 5.31 -9.77
C ILE A 210 29.04 5.49 -9.77
N ILE A 211 29.57 6.14 -8.73
CA ILE A 211 31.00 6.31 -8.50
C ILE A 211 31.54 5.42 -7.38
N GLY A 212 30.63 4.81 -6.61
CA GLY A 212 31.01 3.84 -5.58
C GLY A 212 29.90 3.47 -4.63
N PHE A 213 30.24 2.54 -3.76
CA PHE A 213 29.38 2.02 -2.72
C PHE A 213 30.08 2.19 -1.36
N ASN A 214 29.41 2.77 -0.37
CA ASN A 214 29.91 2.95 0.99
C ASN A 214 31.25 3.70 1.11
N HIS A 215 31.55 4.65 0.22
CA HIS A 215 32.83 5.36 0.21
C HIS A 215 33.15 6.07 1.53
N ASN A 216 32.13 6.60 2.19
CA ASN A 216 32.32 7.45 3.36
C ASN A 216 31.43 6.97 4.52
N ALA A 217 31.40 5.65 4.72
CA ALA A 217 30.50 5.00 5.67
C ALA A 217 30.69 5.51 7.12
N SER A 218 31.90 5.98 7.47
CA SER A 218 32.19 6.54 8.79
C SER A 218 31.51 7.88 9.06
N VAL A 219 31.16 8.64 8.02
CA VAL A 219 30.53 9.96 8.11
C VAL A 219 29.06 9.92 7.71
N GLU A 220 28.74 9.23 6.61
CA GLU A 220 27.41 9.21 6.00
C GLU A 220 26.57 8.00 6.43
N GLY A 221 27.15 7.10 7.19
CA GLY A 221 26.56 5.79 7.52
C GLY A 221 26.77 4.76 6.42
N ALA A 222 26.53 3.50 6.77
CA ALA A 222 26.61 2.39 5.84
C ALA A 222 25.45 2.42 4.82
N ASN A 223 25.58 1.59 3.78
CA ASN A 223 24.53 1.33 2.81
C ASN A 223 24.19 2.55 1.94
N ARG A 224 25.25 3.17 1.37
CA ARG A 224 25.10 4.30 0.45
C ARG A 224 25.60 3.93 -0.95
N ILE A 225 24.85 4.38 -1.97
CA ILE A 225 25.30 4.42 -3.36
C ILE A 225 25.65 5.87 -3.66
N HIS A 226 26.87 6.12 -4.09
CA HIS A 226 27.36 7.46 -4.41
C HIS A 226 27.23 7.72 -5.90
N PHE A 227 26.67 8.90 -6.23
CA PHE A 227 26.44 9.31 -7.60
C PHE A 227 27.20 10.59 -7.93
N GLN A 228 27.61 10.71 -9.17
CA GLN A 228 28.13 11.96 -9.78
C GLN A 228 27.31 12.27 -11.02
N LEU A 229 26.95 13.52 -11.19
CA LEU A 229 26.33 13.98 -12.43
C LEU A 229 27.39 14.16 -13.51
N ALA A 230 27.08 13.71 -14.72
CA ALA A 230 27.89 13.91 -15.91
C ALA A 230 27.02 13.84 -17.17
N LYS A 231 27.46 14.43 -18.28
CA LYS A 231 26.68 14.51 -19.51
C LYS A 231 26.54 13.15 -20.21
N THR A 232 27.62 12.56 -20.60
CA THR A 232 27.63 11.34 -21.44
C THR A 232 28.46 10.22 -20.89
N ALA A 233 29.55 10.53 -20.17
CA ALA A 233 30.45 9.58 -19.57
C ALA A 233 30.93 10.10 -18.22
N LEU A 234 31.33 9.21 -17.31
CA LEU A 234 31.77 9.56 -15.96
C LEU A 234 32.94 10.58 -15.95
N SER A 235 33.84 10.50 -16.93
CA SER A 235 34.95 11.43 -17.09
C SER A 235 34.61 12.68 -17.89
N GLY A 236 33.41 12.79 -18.45
CA GLY A 236 33.02 13.87 -19.34
C GLY A 236 32.58 15.17 -18.63
N GLY A 237 32.54 15.16 -17.32
CA GLY A 237 31.98 16.27 -16.54
C GLY A 237 30.49 16.44 -16.77
N THR A 238 29.94 17.50 -16.20
CA THR A 238 28.55 17.93 -16.46
C THR A 238 28.57 19.24 -17.26
N ASP A 239 27.63 19.39 -18.17
CA ASP A 239 27.37 20.66 -18.88
C ASP A 239 26.33 21.54 -18.19
N VAL A 240 25.91 21.13 -16.99
CA VAL A 240 24.99 21.90 -16.14
C VAL A 240 25.80 22.53 -15.00
N CYS A 241 25.84 23.85 -14.98
CA CYS A 241 26.44 24.59 -13.86
C CYS A 241 25.47 24.62 -12.67
N PHE A 242 26.01 24.44 -11.47
CA PHE A 242 25.26 24.63 -10.21
C PHE A 242 25.23 26.10 -9.75
N CYS A 243 25.96 27.00 -10.43
CA CYS A 243 25.88 28.43 -10.21
C CYS A 243 25.93 29.16 -11.56
N ASP A 244 25.32 30.34 -11.62
CA ASP A 244 25.18 31.17 -12.83
C ASP A 244 26.29 32.20 -12.98
N ASN A 245 27.21 32.27 -12.03
CA ASN A 245 28.32 33.22 -12.03
C ASN A 245 29.66 32.48 -12.04
N GLN A 246 30.62 33.11 -12.73
CA GLN A 246 31.99 32.71 -12.61
C GLN A 246 32.56 33.28 -11.29
N TYR A 247 32.91 32.40 -10.38
CA TYR A 247 33.60 32.77 -9.13
C TYR A 247 35.11 32.65 -9.36
N GLY A 248 35.74 33.75 -9.54
CA GLY A 248 37.19 33.86 -9.73
C GLY A 248 37.56 35.27 -10.23
N PRO A 249 38.84 35.65 -10.20
CA PRO A 249 39.24 36.92 -10.75
C PRO A 249 38.98 36.98 -12.25
N ASP A 250 38.48 38.14 -12.74
CA ASP A 250 38.14 38.40 -14.13
C ASP A 250 39.28 38.18 -15.14
N SER A 251 40.50 37.98 -14.65
CA SER A 251 41.74 37.86 -15.42
C SER A 251 42.20 36.45 -15.77
N GLY A 252 41.33 35.44 -15.65
CA GLY A 252 41.65 34.07 -16.03
C GLY A 252 42.53 33.36 -14.98
N TRP A 253 42.52 32.04 -15.04
CA TRP A 253 43.14 31.06 -14.15
C TRP A 253 44.68 31.07 -14.14
N SER A 254 45.37 32.15 -14.49
CA SER A 254 46.81 32.19 -14.73
C SER A 254 47.64 32.60 -13.53
N SER A 255 47.06 32.89 -12.38
CA SER A 255 47.82 33.24 -11.20
C SER A 255 47.69 32.18 -10.09
N PRO A 256 48.80 31.54 -9.66
CA PRO A 256 48.79 30.70 -8.50
C PRO A 256 48.34 31.52 -7.27
N GLY A 257 47.22 31.13 -6.67
CA GLY A 257 46.64 31.83 -5.52
C GLY A 257 45.44 32.69 -5.77
N ALA A 258 45.02 32.87 -7.05
CA ALA A 258 43.81 33.59 -7.37
C ALA A 258 42.60 32.65 -7.40
N GLY A 259 41.75 32.75 -6.44
CA GLY A 259 40.38 32.22 -6.44
C GLY A 259 40.21 30.75 -6.48
N TYR A 260 40.34 30.13 -5.35
CA TYR A 260 39.72 28.81 -5.18
C TYR A 260 38.21 29.02 -5.07
N PHE A 261 37.42 28.27 -5.86
CA PHE A 261 36.02 28.06 -5.51
C PHE A 261 36.00 27.14 -4.27
N VAL A 262 35.76 27.73 -3.13
CA VAL A 262 35.56 26.96 -1.88
C VAL A 262 34.07 26.64 -1.83
N MET A 263 33.73 25.41 -2.08
CA MET A 263 32.39 24.90 -1.81
C MET A 263 32.15 24.91 -0.29
N ASN A 264 31.42 25.88 0.19
CA ASN A 264 30.97 25.94 1.58
C ASN A 264 29.46 26.19 1.60
N ALA A 265 28.85 26.04 2.78
CA ALA A 265 27.40 26.19 2.96
C ALA A 265 26.85 27.59 2.55
N SER A 266 27.71 28.59 2.37
CA SER A 266 27.31 29.93 1.93
C SER A 266 27.31 30.09 0.41
N ASN A 267 27.86 29.12 -0.33
CA ASN A 267 28.02 29.18 -1.79
C ASN A 267 27.12 28.13 -2.50
N THR A 268 26.27 27.42 -1.77
CA THR A 268 25.28 26.47 -2.29
C THR A 268 23.87 27.02 -2.21
#